data_7dcc10e5fc49a37a588a0607a49702e0
#
_entry.id   7dcc10e5fc49a37a588a0607a49702e0
#
_cell.length_a   1.000
_cell.length_b   1.000
_cell.length_c   1.000
_cell.angle_alpha   90.00
_cell.angle_beta   90.00
_cell.angle_gamma   90.00
#
_symmetry.space_group_name_H-M   'P 1'
#
loop_
_entity.id
_entity.type
_entity.pdbx_description
1 polymer ?
#
loop_
_entity_poly.entity_id
_entity_poly.type
_entity_poly.pdbx_seq_one_letter_code
_entity_poly.pdbx_strand_id
1 'polypeptide(L)'
;VRNLQDSASQILAPLSPAESLAGVEYAIRIENLTKVYGTKSAVDNLTLRVPKGSFFGFLGPNGAGKTTTIKILMGLAQATSGHVEMLGKQMDIHSFDVRKQIGVVLDDSLLFDRLTGQEYLQFVGRIYGLERGVVEQRVKELLELFELTPSRHKVIAEYSKGMKKRIAMGAALIHRPSLFLMDEPFEGVDAVGARLMKEILLDRVRQGCTVFLTSHVLEVVERLCERLAIIHEGKLVLEGTMDELRAGGSAHDTLEEIFVRTVGGDALPERLDWL
;
A
#
# COMPACT_ATOMS: atom_id res chain seq x y z
N VAL A 1 -35.68 17.86 -21.15
CA VAL A 1 -34.21 17.86 -21.03
C VAL A 1 -33.90 18.63 -19.74
N ARG A 2 -33.95 17.97 -18.57
CA ARG A 2 -33.52 18.52 -17.29
C ARG A 2 -32.09 18.03 -17.03
N ASN A 3 -31.24 19.00 -16.70
CA ASN A 3 -29.81 18.92 -16.54
C ASN A 3 -29.32 17.69 -15.72
N LEU A 4 -28.64 16.79 -16.41
CA LEU A 4 -27.85 15.70 -15.79
C LEU A 4 -26.58 16.21 -15.07
N GLN A 5 -26.21 17.47 -15.26
CA GLN A 5 -25.06 18.09 -14.58
C GLN A 5 -25.30 18.40 -13.08
N ASP A 6 -26.55 18.61 -12.66
CA ASP A 6 -26.87 18.87 -11.25
C ASP A 6 -26.85 17.59 -10.38
N SER A 7 -27.05 16.43 -11.00
CA SER A 7 -27.03 15.15 -10.26
C SER A 7 -25.62 14.67 -9.91
N ALA A 8 -24.64 14.95 -10.76
CA ALA A 8 -23.23 14.60 -10.50
C ALA A 8 -22.62 15.44 -9.38
N SER A 9 -23.01 16.71 -9.26
CA SER A 9 -22.52 17.62 -8.20
C SER A 9 -23.08 17.30 -6.80
N GLN A 10 -24.21 16.58 -6.71
CA GLN A 10 -24.76 16.18 -5.41
C GLN A 10 -24.23 14.83 -4.90
N ILE A 11 -23.67 14.00 -5.78
CA ILE A 11 -23.03 12.73 -5.40
C ILE A 11 -21.57 12.95 -4.96
N LEU A 12 -20.97 14.06 -5.38
CA LEU A 12 -19.60 14.45 -5.09
C LEU A 12 -19.44 15.47 -3.94
N ALA A 13 -20.43 15.57 -3.06
CA ALA A 13 -20.20 16.31 -1.83
C ALA A 13 -19.08 15.56 -1.07
N PRO A 14 -17.93 16.21 -0.79
CA PRO A 14 -16.92 15.60 0.06
C PRO A 14 -17.63 15.25 1.35
N LEU A 15 -17.61 13.98 1.74
CA LEU A 15 -18.06 13.54 3.04
C LEU A 15 -17.43 14.48 4.06
N SER A 16 -18.26 15.15 4.85
CA SER A 16 -17.84 16.14 5.83
C SER A 16 -16.65 15.58 6.64
N PRO A 17 -15.50 16.28 6.70
CA PRO A 17 -14.42 15.85 7.56
C PRO A 17 -14.82 16.16 8.98
N ALA A 18 -15.27 15.21 9.71
CA ALA A 18 -15.54 15.33 11.13
C ALA A 18 -16.94 14.95 11.57
N GLU A 19 -17.31 13.71 11.34
CA GLU A 19 -17.88 13.04 12.49
C GLU A 19 -16.71 12.42 13.24
N SER A 20 -16.40 13.02 14.36
CA SER A 20 -15.36 12.73 15.30
C SER A 20 -15.30 11.22 15.58
N LEU A 21 -14.31 10.53 14.99
CA LEU A 21 -13.77 9.29 15.55
C LEU A 21 -12.94 9.69 16.78
N ALA A 22 -13.57 10.30 17.78
CA ALA A 22 -12.95 10.63 19.05
C ALA A 22 -12.48 9.30 19.67
N GLY A 23 -11.15 9.11 19.73
CA GLY A 23 -10.52 7.89 20.26
C GLY A 23 -9.89 6.97 19.21
N VAL A 24 -10.05 7.20 17.90
CA VAL A 24 -9.33 6.42 16.89
C VAL A 24 -7.90 6.94 16.74
N GLU A 25 -6.93 6.07 17.03
CA GLU A 25 -5.53 6.33 16.73
C GLU A 25 -5.22 6.01 15.26
N TYR A 26 -4.47 6.90 14.60
CA TYR A 26 -4.06 6.72 13.21
C TYR A 26 -2.60 6.26 13.11
N ALA A 27 -2.35 5.27 12.26
CA ALA A 27 -1.00 4.84 11.92
C ALA A 27 -0.35 5.77 10.90
N ILE A 28 -1.16 6.34 9.99
CA ILE A 28 -0.73 7.32 8.99
C ILE A 28 -1.74 8.47 8.98
N ARG A 29 -1.23 9.70 8.96
CA ARG A 29 -1.96 10.94 8.82
C ARG A 29 -1.31 11.78 7.76
N ILE A 30 -2.03 12.09 6.73
CA ILE A 30 -1.60 12.94 5.62
C ILE A 30 -2.52 14.15 5.58
N GLU A 31 -1.96 15.36 5.57
CA GLU A 31 -2.71 16.61 5.54
C GLU A 31 -2.20 17.50 4.41
N ASN A 32 -3.08 17.76 3.42
CA ASN A 32 -2.85 18.65 2.27
C ASN A 32 -1.54 18.35 1.52
N LEU A 33 -1.18 17.06 1.40
CA LEU A 33 0.06 16.63 0.79
C LEU A 33 0.05 16.95 -0.71
N THR A 34 1.07 17.67 -1.14
CA THR A 34 1.29 17.97 -2.57
C THR A 34 2.70 17.59 -2.98
N LYS A 35 2.83 16.98 -4.16
CA LYS A 35 4.12 16.69 -4.80
C LYS A 35 4.11 17.08 -6.26
N VAL A 36 5.00 18.00 -6.61
CA VAL A 36 5.18 18.47 -7.98
C VAL A 36 6.56 18.04 -8.49
N TYR A 37 6.60 17.52 -9.71
CA TYR A 37 7.81 17.23 -10.46
C TYR A 37 7.81 18.09 -11.75
N GLY A 38 8.70 19.09 -11.80
CA GLY A 38 8.66 20.08 -12.87
C GLY A 38 7.31 20.80 -12.92
N THR A 39 6.54 20.61 -13.98
CA THR A 39 5.19 21.20 -14.14
C THR A 39 4.06 20.23 -13.79
N LYS A 40 4.37 18.95 -13.54
CA LYS A 40 3.36 17.91 -13.29
C LYS A 40 3.14 17.73 -11.78
N SER A 41 1.90 17.93 -11.32
CA SER A 41 1.49 17.51 -10.00
C SER A 41 1.28 16.00 -9.96
N ALA A 42 2.07 15.28 -9.19
CA ALA A 42 1.93 13.84 -9.01
C ALA A 42 1.03 13.48 -7.83
N VAL A 43 0.94 14.36 -6.84
CA VAL A 43 -0.01 14.32 -5.73
C VAL A 43 -0.47 15.76 -5.50
N ASP A 44 -1.77 15.96 -5.38
CA ASP A 44 -2.40 17.28 -5.30
C ASP A 44 -3.37 17.35 -4.12
N ASN A 45 -2.95 18.04 -3.07
CA ASN A 45 -3.75 18.31 -1.86
C ASN A 45 -4.37 17.05 -1.22
N LEU A 46 -3.61 15.94 -1.19
CA LEU A 46 -4.07 14.68 -0.61
C LEU A 46 -4.17 14.81 0.91
N THR A 47 -5.38 14.56 1.44
CA THR A 47 -5.62 14.39 2.87
C THR A 47 -6.16 12.99 3.10
N LEU A 48 -5.52 12.20 3.99
CA LEU A 48 -5.84 10.78 4.21
C LEU A 48 -5.53 10.39 5.64
N ARG A 49 -6.35 9.51 6.22
CA ARG A 49 -6.17 8.99 7.58
C ARG A 49 -6.31 7.47 7.59
N VAL A 50 -5.23 6.79 7.99
CA VAL A 50 -5.19 5.32 8.08
C VAL A 50 -5.27 4.90 9.54
N PRO A 51 -6.34 4.22 9.97
CA PRO A 51 -6.48 3.76 11.35
C PRO A 51 -5.37 2.77 11.74
N LYS A 52 -4.95 2.77 13.01
CA LYS A 52 -4.07 1.73 13.55
C LYS A 52 -4.77 0.37 13.54
N GLY A 53 -3.99 -0.68 13.33
CA GLY A 53 -4.50 -2.06 13.35
C GLY A 53 -5.42 -2.40 12.20
N SER A 54 -5.39 -1.64 11.09
CA SER A 54 -6.24 -1.87 9.93
C SER A 54 -5.45 -2.38 8.72
N PHE A 55 -6.17 -3.07 7.83
CA PHE A 55 -5.71 -3.37 6.50
C PHE A 55 -6.30 -2.34 5.53
N PHE A 56 -5.48 -1.42 5.05
CA PHE A 56 -5.91 -0.27 4.27
C PHE A 56 -5.44 -0.35 2.81
N GLY A 57 -6.37 -0.24 1.87
CA GLY A 57 -6.11 -0.23 0.43
C GLY A 57 -5.99 1.20 -0.12
N PHE A 58 -4.96 1.46 -0.93
CA PHE A 58 -4.78 2.73 -1.64
C PHE A 58 -4.73 2.49 -3.14
N LEU A 59 -5.84 2.75 -3.80
CA LEU A 59 -6.13 2.34 -5.16
C LEU A 59 -6.05 3.51 -6.14
N GLY A 60 -5.85 3.19 -7.41
CA GLY A 60 -5.88 4.16 -8.48
C GLY A 60 -5.24 3.60 -9.76
N PRO A 61 -5.50 4.21 -10.91
CA PRO A 61 -4.85 3.82 -12.17
C PRO A 61 -3.35 4.08 -12.14
N ASN A 62 -2.64 3.59 -13.16
CA ASN A 62 -1.23 3.88 -13.33
C ASN A 62 -1.01 5.39 -13.50
N GLY A 63 -0.02 5.93 -12.79
CA GLY A 63 0.25 7.36 -12.78
C GLY A 63 -0.65 8.21 -11.87
N ALA A 64 -1.60 7.61 -11.13
CA ALA A 64 -2.49 8.34 -10.21
C ALA A 64 -1.80 8.98 -9.01
N GLY A 65 -0.53 8.62 -8.70
CA GLY A 65 0.21 9.16 -7.56
C GLY A 65 0.51 8.16 -6.43
N LYS A 66 0.07 6.89 -6.53
CA LYS A 66 0.24 5.86 -5.50
C LYS A 66 1.70 5.67 -5.07
N THR A 67 2.57 5.30 -6.00
CA THR A 67 4.00 5.09 -5.73
C THR A 67 4.69 6.37 -5.24
N THR A 68 4.28 7.56 -5.73
CA THR A 68 4.79 8.84 -5.23
C THR A 68 4.41 9.05 -3.77
N THR A 69 3.17 8.77 -3.40
CA THR A 69 2.71 8.86 -2.01
C THR A 69 3.50 7.91 -1.11
N ILE A 70 3.66 6.63 -1.49
CA ILE A 70 4.48 5.68 -0.74
C ILE A 70 5.93 6.16 -0.59
N LYS A 71 6.56 6.67 -1.67
CA LYS A 71 7.93 7.20 -1.61
C LYS A 71 8.06 8.35 -0.62
N ILE A 72 7.05 9.21 -0.52
CA ILE A 72 7.03 10.31 0.47
C ILE A 72 6.88 9.73 1.89
N LEU A 73 5.95 8.80 2.11
CA LEU A 73 5.78 8.12 3.41
C LEU A 73 7.08 7.45 3.88
N MET A 74 7.84 6.86 2.97
CA MET A 74 9.13 6.25 3.29
C MET A 74 10.28 7.27 3.48
N GLY A 75 10.06 8.54 3.13
CA GLY A 75 11.10 9.56 3.11
C GLY A 75 12.08 9.42 1.94
N LEU A 76 11.74 8.67 0.89
CA LEU A 76 12.51 8.56 -0.36
C LEU A 76 12.23 9.72 -1.33
N ALA A 77 11.16 10.45 -1.12
CA ALA A 77 10.83 11.68 -1.84
C ALA A 77 10.35 12.74 -0.84
N GLN A 78 10.78 13.97 -1.05
CA GLN A 78 10.31 15.11 -0.28
C GLN A 78 8.96 15.61 -0.82
N ALA A 79 8.00 15.91 0.06
CA ALA A 79 6.80 16.63 -0.31
C ALA A 79 7.14 18.04 -0.81
N THR A 80 6.35 18.59 -1.71
CA THR A 80 6.41 20.02 -2.08
C THR A 80 5.74 20.87 -1.00
N SER A 81 4.61 20.39 -0.47
CA SER A 81 3.91 20.99 0.67
C SER A 81 3.04 19.96 1.38
N GLY A 82 2.46 20.32 2.52
CA GLY A 82 1.63 19.47 3.36
C GLY A 82 2.43 18.75 4.46
N HIS A 83 1.72 17.96 5.25
CA HIS A 83 2.28 17.28 6.42
C HIS A 83 1.99 15.79 6.38
N VAL A 84 2.96 15.00 6.87
CA VAL A 84 2.83 13.57 7.06
C VAL A 84 3.23 13.20 8.48
N GLU A 85 2.35 12.49 9.15
CA GLU A 85 2.59 11.89 10.45
C GLU A 85 2.45 10.37 10.34
N MET A 86 3.40 9.61 10.90
CA MET A 86 3.30 8.16 11.00
C MET A 86 3.60 7.70 12.42
N LEU A 87 2.79 6.77 12.92
CA LEU A 87 2.90 6.21 14.28
C LEU A 87 2.96 7.31 15.36
N GLY A 88 2.21 8.42 15.16
CA GLY A 88 2.14 9.55 16.09
C GLY A 88 3.33 10.52 16.04
N LYS A 89 4.18 10.41 15.02
CA LYS A 89 5.34 11.31 14.85
C LYS A 89 5.34 11.93 13.47
N GLN A 90 5.64 13.22 13.40
CA GLN A 90 5.84 13.90 12.12
C GLN A 90 7.03 13.31 11.38
N MET A 91 6.85 13.09 10.08
CA MET A 91 7.87 12.50 9.21
C MET A 91 8.76 13.57 8.59
N ASP A 92 10.07 13.35 8.75
CA ASP A 92 11.14 14.10 8.10
C ASP A 92 12.28 13.18 7.68
N ILE A 93 13.35 13.73 7.14
CA ILE A 93 14.55 12.95 6.74
C ILE A 93 15.28 12.31 7.92
N HIS A 94 15.08 12.79 9.14
CA HIS A 94 15.74 12.33 10.37
C HIS A 94 14.88 11.38 11.21
N SER A 95 13.68 11.04 10.76
CA SER A 95 12.72 10.18 11.50
C SER A 95 13.12 8.70 11.49
N PHE A 96 14.36 8.38 11.87
CA PHE A 96 14.90 7.01 11.88
C PHE A 96 14.16 6.08 12.83
N ASP A 97 13.72 6.58 13.99
CA ASP A 97 13.00 5.77 14.98
C ASP A 97 11.63 5.30 14.47
N VAL A 98 10.97 6.11 13.66
CA VAL A 98 9.72 5.72 13.01
C VAL A 98 10.01 4.68 11.93
N ARG A 99 11.03 4.92 11.08
CA ARG A 99 11.39 3.99 10.00
C ARG A 99 11.78 2.60 10.49
N LYS A 100 12.40 2.50 11.68
CA LYS A 100 12.69 1.20 12.32
C LYS A 100 11.44 0.37 12.64
N GLN A 101 10.27 1.00 12.69
CA GLN A 101 8.99 0.34 12.97
C GLN A 101 8.20 0.06 11.69
N ILE A 102 8.76 0.35 10.51
CA ILE A 102 8.08 0.21 9.21
C ILE A 102 8.72 -0.93 8.42
N GLY A 103 7.91 -1.88 7.98
CA GLY A 103 8.27 -2.87 6.97
C GLY A 103 7.88 -2.37 5.58
N VAL A 104 8.76 -2.52 4.60
CA VAL A 104 8.55 -1.97 3.26
C VAL A 104 8.69 -3.07 2.21
N VAL A 105 7.71 -3.15 1.31
CA VAL A 105 7.77 -3.96 0.08
C VAL A 105 7.42 -3.06 -1.09
N LEU A 106 8.38 -2.83 -1.98
CA LEU A 106 8.18 -2.02 -3.18
C LEU A 106 7.88 -2.89 -4.40
N ASP A 107 7.25 -2.28 -5.41
CA ASP A 107 7.02 -2.94 -6.68
C ASP A 107 8.35 -3.29 -7.37
N ASP A 108 9.20 -2.31 -7.61
CA ASP A 108 10.59 -2.52 -8.01
C ASP A 108 11.39 -2.85 -6.76
N SER A 109 11.39 -4.11 -6.34
CA SER A 109 12.13 -4.53 -5.16
C SER A 109 13.61 -4.15 -5.31
N LEU A 110 14.03 -3.07 -4.64
CA LEU A 110 15.41 -2.62 -4.56
C LEU A 110 16.20 -3.60 -3.69
N LEU A 111 16.34 -4.82 -4.19
CA LEU A 111 17.07 -5.88 -3.54
C LEU A 111 18.55 -5.79 -3.91
N PHE A 112 19.42 -6.24 -3.01
CA PHE A 112 20.84 -6.34 -3.30
C PHE A 112 21.12 -7.59 -4.14
N ASP A 113 21.05 -7.48 -5.44
CA ASP A 113 21.14 -8.58 -6.41
C ASP A 113 22.37 -9.47 -6.26
N ARG A 114 23.46 -8.95 -5.70
CA ARG A 114 24.72 -9.69 -5.48
C ARG A 114 24.76 -10.49 -4.17
N LEU A 115 23.81 -10.27 -3.29
CA LEU A 115 23.69 -11.06 -2.07
C LEU A 115 22.85 -12.32 -2.34
N THR A 116 23.15 -13.39 -1.63
CA THR A 116 22.26 -14.54 -1.55
C THR A 116 21.02 -14.18 -0.73
N GLY A 117 19.92 -14.95 -0.87
CA GLY A 117 18.71 -14.70 -0.07
C GLY A 117 18.99 -14.76 1.43
N GLN A 118 19.84 -15.68 1.87
CA GLN A 118 20.25 -15.79 3.27
C GLN A 118 21.06 -14.57 3.73
N GLU A 119 22.07 -14.16 2.99
CA GLU A 119 22.90 -12.99 3.30
C GLU A 119 22.07 -11.70 3.33
N TYR A 120 21.13 -11.55 2.41
CA TYR A 120 20.24 -10.40 2.35
C TYR A 120 19.39 -10.28 3.62
N LEU A 121 18.73 -11.35 4.05
CA LEU A 121 17.95 -11.33 5.30
C LEU A 121 18.84 -11.08 6.52
N GLN A 122 20.03 -11.69 6.59
CA GLN A 122 21.00 -11.44 7.66
C GLN A 122 21.43 -9.97 7.70
N PHE A 123 21.72 -9.39 6.53
CA PHE A 123 22.09 -7.98 6.39
C PHE A 123 20.97 -7.06 6.89
N VAL A 124 19.73 -7.28 6.45
CA VAL A 124 18.58 -6.49 6.88
C VAL A 124 18.38 -6.60 8.39
N GLY A 125 18.38 -7.82 8.95
CA GLY A 125 18.22 -8.01 10.39
C GLY A 125 19.26 -7.26 11.22
N ARG A 126 20.51 -7.24 10.77
CA ARG A 126 21.60 -6.49 11.43
C ARG A 126 21.44 -4.98 11.32
N ILE A 127 21.00 -4.45 10.17
CA ILE A 127 20.73 -3.01 9.98
C ILE A 127 19.64 -2.54 10.98
N TYR A 128 18.63 -3.37 11.24
CA TYR A 128 17.60 -3.07 12.23
C TYR A 128 18.07 -3.31 13.67
N GLY A 129 19.34 -3.66 13.89
CA GLY A 129 19.95 -3.80 15.22
C GLY A 129 19.56 -5.06 15.97
N LEU A 130 19.10 -6.11 15.27
CA LEU A 130 18.80 -7.38 15.90
C LEU A 130 20.07 -8.13 16.31
N GLU A 131 20.04 -8.79 17.46
CA GLU A 131 21.14 -9.65 17.93
C GLU A 131 21.40 -10.81 16.96
N ARG A 132 22.65 -11.23 16.85
CA ARG A 132 23.09 -12.23 15.88
C ARG A 132 22.28 -13.54 15.99
N GLY A 133 22.07 -14.07 17.18
CA GLY A 133 21.30 -15.32 17.39
C GLY A 133 19.84 -15.18 16.95
N VAL A 134 19.21 -14.02 17.21
CA VAL A 134 17.85 -13.71 16.75
C VAL A 134 17.78 -13.61 15.24
N VAL A 135 18.79 -13.00 14.62
CA VAL A 135 18.87 -12.90 13.14
C VAL A 135 18.97 -14.29 12.52
N GLU A 136 19.90 -15.15 13.01
CA GLU A 136 20.11 -16.49 12.47
C GLU A 136 18.83 -17.35 12.58
N GLN A 137 18.14 -17.28 13.70
CA GLN A 137 16.86 -17.97 13.88
C GLN A 137 15.78 -17.47 12.92
N ARG A 138 15.55 -16.15 12.89
CA ARG A 138 14.50 -15.56 12.03
C ARG A 138 14.76 -15.76 10.55
N VAL A 139 16.02 -15.69 10.12
CA VAL A 139 16.41 -15.98 8.72
C VAL A 139 16.03 -17.39 8.33
N LYS A 140 16.35 -18.39 9.20
CA LYS A 140 15.97 -19.78 8.97
C LYS A 140 14.44 -19.92 8.84
N GLU A 141 13.69 -19.38 9.81
CA GLU A 141 12.23 -19.43 9.85
C GLU A 141 11.60 -18.77 8.61
N LEU A 142 12.10 -17.58 8.19
CA LEU A 142 11.58 -16.88 7.02
C LEU A 142 11.89 -17.59 5.71
N LEU A 143 13.08 -18.18 5.56
CA LEU A 143 13.43 -18.96 4.38
C LEU A 143 12.57 -20.24 4.27
N GLU A 144 12.27 -20.89 5.38
CA GLU A 144 11.34 -22.03 5.45
C GLU A 144 9.92 -21.58 5.12
N LEU A 145 9.42 -20.53 5.77
CA LEU A 145 8.05 -20.00 5.60
C LEU A 145 7.75 -19.61 4.14
N PHE A 146 8.71 -18.98 3.47
CA PHE A 146 8.57 -18.54 2.07
C PHE A 146 9.05 -19.58 1.04
N GLU A 147 9.37 -20.80 1.45
CA GLU A 147 9.85 -21.89 0.58
C GLU A 147 11.11 -21.54 -0.20
N LEU A 148 11.98 -20.69 0.38
CA LEU A 148 13.22 -20.23 -0.22
C LEU A 148 14.45 -21.01 0.26
N THR A 149 14.30 -21.95 1.19
CA THR A 149 15.40 -22.76 1.73
C THR A 149 16.25 -23.47 0.65
N PRO A 150 15.68 -24.07 -0.41
CA PRO A 150 16.49 -24.68 -1.47
C PRO A 150 17.32 -23.68 -2.27
N SER A 151 16.91 -22.42 -2.31
CA SER A 151 17.56 -21.35 -3.06
C SER A 151 18.32 -20.37 -2.17
N ARG A 152 18.47 -20.65 -0.87
CA ARG A 152 19.05 -19.69 0.10
C ARG A 152 20.46 -19.20 -0.24
N HIS A 153 21.24 -20.02 -0.94
CA HIS A 153 22.61 -19.72 -1.36
C HIS A 153 22.74 -19.20 -2.80
N LYS A 154 21.65 -19.12 -3.55
CA LYS A 154 21.63 -18.46 -4.86
C LYS A 154 21.59 -16.96 -4.68
N VAL A 155 22.29 -16.21 -5.52
CA VAL A 155 22.23 -14.76 -5.54
C VAL A 155 20.82 -14.30 -5.95
N ILE A 156 20.37 -13.19 -5.38
CA ILE A 156 19.02 -12.64 -5.64
C ILE A 156 18.81 -12.29 -7.12
N ALA A 157 19.90 -11.96 -7.85
CA ALA A 157 19.82 -11.78 -9.30
C ALA A 157 19.20 -12.98 -10.04
N GLU A 158 19.40 -14.20 -9.54
CA GLU A 158 18.88 -15.45 -10.13
C GLU A 158 17.47 -15.82 -9.65
N TYR A 159 16.88 -15.03 -8.74
CA TYR A 159 15.54 -15.27 -8.23
C TYR A 159 14.49 -14.89 -9.28
N SER A 160 13.42 -15.69 -9.40
CA SER A 160 12.24 -15.29 -10.16
C SER A 160 11.56 -14.06 -9.53
N LYS A 161 10.70 -13.35 -10.28
CA LYS A 161 9.92 -12.20 -9.74
C LYS A 161 9.19 -12.58 -8.45
N GLY A 162 8.54 -13.74 -8.42
CA GLY A 162 7.84 -14.23 -7.23
C GLY A 162 8.78 -14.53 -6.05
N MET A 163 9.96 -15.12 -6.30
CA MET A 163 10.97 -15.33 -5.26
C MET A 163 11.52 -14.00 -4.72
N LYS A 164 11.72 -13.01 -5.59
CA LYS A 164 12.13 -11.65 -5.19
C LYS A 164 11.07 -10.99 -4.30
N LYS A 165 9.80 -11.11 -4.61
CA LYS A 165 8.71 -10.62 -3.74
C LYS A 165 8.66 -11.35 -2.39
N ARG A 166 8.82 -12.68 -2.37
CA ARG A 166 8.85 -13.47 -1.13
C ARG A 166 10.03 -13.09 -0.22
N ILE A 167 11.24 -12.92 -0.77
CA ILE A 167 12.39 -12.50 0.03
C ILE A 167 12.25 -11.04 0.52
N ALA A 168 11.67 -10.13 -0.28
CA ALA A 168 11.36 -8.78 0.13
C ALA A 168 10.34 -8.74 1.28
N MET A 169 9.32 -9.60 1.24
CA MET A 169 8.36 -9.78 2.33
C MET A 169 9.06 -10.30 3.59
N GLY A 170 9.95 -11.28 3.47
CA GLY A 170 10.79 -11.77 4.58
C GLY A 170 11.62 -10.66 5.22
N ALA A 171 12.25 -9.83 4.39
CA ALA A 171 13.01 -8.66 4.85
C ALA A 171 12.14 -7.62 5.56
N ALA A 172 10.92 -7.39 5.06
CA ALA A 172 9.98 -6.49 5.70
C ALA A 172 9.47 -7.02 7.06
N LEU A 173 9.42 -8.33 7.26
CA LEU A 173 8.93 -8.99 8.47
C LEU A 173 10.01 -9.16 9.55
N ILE A 174 11.30 -9.26 9.18
CA ILE A 174 12.37 -9.74 10.07
C ILE A 174 12.52 -8.94 11.37
N HIS A 175 12.22 -7.63 11.32
CA HIS A 175 12.34 -6.73 12.48
C HIS A 175 11.00 -6.50 13.21
N ARG A 176 9.93 -7.22 12.85
CA ARG A 176 8.59 -7.16 13.47
C ARG A 176 8.00 -5.75 13.47
N PRO A 177 7.77 -5.13 12.30
CA PRO A 177 7.27 -3.76 12.22
C PRO A 177 5.84 -3.62 12.79
N SER A 178 5.48 -2.38 13.14
CA SER A 178 4.12 -1.99 13.53
C SER A 178 3.28 -1.49 12.34
N LEU A 179 3.95 -1.10 11.25
CA LEU A 179 3.33 -0.59 10.03
C LEU A 179 4.01 -1.21 8.81
N PHE A 180 3.22 -1.68 7.86
CA PHE A 180 3.71 -2.08 6.53
C PHE A 180 3.30 -1.05 5.49
N LEU A 181 4.25 -0.65 4.64
CA LEU A 181 4.03 0.12 3.42
C LEU A 181 4.36 -0.76 2.22
N MET A 182 3.37 -1.06 1.39
CA MET A 182 3.52 -2.05 0.32
C MET A 182 3.03 -1.50 -1.01
N ASP A 183 3.90 -1.53 -2.03
CA ASP A 183 3.56 -1.16 -3.40
C ASP A 183 3.46 -2.42 -4.24
N GLU A 184 2.24 -2.77 -4.68
CA GLU A 184 1.91 -3.95 -5.48
C GLU A 184 2.55 -5.27 -4.94
N PRO A 185 2.32 -5.63 -3.66
CA PRO A 185 3.07 -6.70 -3.01
C PRO A 185 2.82 -8.10 -3.60
N PHE A 186 1.69 -8.31 -4.25
CA PHE A 186 1.28 -9.62 -4.77
C PHE A 186 1.55 -9.79 -6.28
N GLU A 187 2.00 -8.75 -6.96
CA GLU A 187 2.26 -8.80 -8.39
C GLU A 187 3.41 -9.76 -8.73
N GLY A 188 3.15 -10.68 -9.67
CA GLY A 188 4.13 -11.67 -10.11
C GLY A 188 4.39 -12.81 -9.11
N VAL A 189 3.62 -12.88 -8.03
CA VAL A 189 3.63 -14.01 -7.09
C VAL A 189 2.58 -15.03 -7.52
N ASP A 190 2.92 -16.32 -7.48
CA ASP A 190 1.97 -17.40 -7.75
C ASP A 190 0.83 -17.44 -6.70
N ALA A 191 -0.27 -18.12 -7.03
CA ALA A 191 -1.46 -18.13 -6.18
C ALA A 191 -1.19 -18.68 -4.76
N VAL A 192 -0.30 -19.67 -4.62
CA VAL A 192 0.04 -20.26 -3.32
C VAL A 192 0.86 -19.27 -2.48
N GLY A 193 1.90 -18.69 -3.07
CA GLY A 193 2.72 -17.68 -2.40
C GLY A 193 1.93 -16.42 -2.04
N ALA A 194 1.06 -15.95 -2.94
CA ALA A 194 0.20 -14.79 -2.67
C ALA A 194 -0.78 -15.09 -1.51
N ARG A 195 -1.36 -16.28 -1.46
CA ARG A 195 -2.21 -16.71 -0.34
C ARG A 195 -1.45 -16.70 0.98
N LEU A 196 -0.26 -17.31 1.02
CA LEU A 196 0.58 -17.32 2.20
C LEU A 196 0.91 -15.91 2.70
N MET A 197 1.33 -15.02 1.78
CA MET A 197 1.63 -13.62 2.13
C MET A 197 0.41 -12.89 2.70
N LYS A 198 -0.78 -13.11 2.14
CA LYS A 198 -2.04 -12.54 2.64
C LYS A 198 -2.37 -13.03 4.04
N GLU A 199 -2.27 -14.33 4.30
CA GLU A 199 -2.53 -14.92 5.62
C GLU A 199 -1.57 -14.36 6.68
N ILE A 200 -0.27 -14.23 6.36
CA ILE A 200 0.71 -13.60 7.25
C ILE A 200 0.33 -12.16 7.59
N LEU A 201 -0.03 -11.36 6.58
CA LEU A 201 -0.40 -9.96 6.79
C LEU A 201 -1.68 -9.81 7.61
N LEU A 202 -2.70 -10.63 7.34
CA LEU A 202 -3.92 -10.66 8.15
C LEU A 202 -3.65 -11.03 9.61
N ASP A 203 -2.75 -12.00 9.85
CA ASP A 203 -2.34 -12.35 11.22
C ASP A 203 -1.60 -11.19 11.89
N ARG A 204 -0.73 -10.49 11.17
CA ARG A 204 -0.07 -9.28 11.69
C ARG A 204 -1.06 -8.17 12.03
N VAL A 205 -2.10 -7.97 11.23
CA VAL A 205 -3.17 -7.00 11.52
C VAL A 205 -3.95 -7.41 12.78
N ARG A 206 -4.29 -8.69 12.95
CA ARG A 206 -4.92 -9.20 14.19
C ARG A 206 -4.06 -8.95 15.44
N GLN A 207 -2.73 -8.89 15.27
CA GLN A 207 -1.78 -8.55 16.34
C GLN A 207 -1.60 -7.03 16.53
N GLY A 208 -2.41 -6.19 15.89
CA GLY A 208 -2.39 -4.73 16.02
C GLY A 208 -1.45 -4.00 15.05
N CYS A 209 -0.85 -4.72 14.09
CA CYS A 209 -0.07 -4.10 13.04
C CYS A 209 -0.98 -3.42 12.01
N THR A 210 -0.52 -2.36 11.38
CA THR A 210 -1.23 -1.70 10.27
C THR A 210 -0.59 -2.08 8.95
N VAL A 211 -1.42 -2.37 7.93
CA VAL A 211 -0.96 -2.60 6.57
C VAL A 211 -1.56 -1.54 5.65
N PHE A 212 -0.71 -0.77 4.99
CA PHE A 212 -1.06 0.16 3.92
C PHE A 212 -0.50 -0.38 2.61
N LEU A 213 -1.38 -0.77 1.70
CA LEU A 213 -0.96 -1.32 0.42
C LEU A 213 -1.55 -0.57 -0.76
N THR A 214 -0.79 -0.48 -1.85
CA THR A 214 -1.34 -0.14 -3.15
C THR A 214 -1.60 -1.41 -3.94
N SER A 215 -2.63 -1.39 -4.76
CA SER A 215 -2.88 -2.43 -5.76
C SER A 215 -3.69 -1.89 -6.93
N HIS A 216 -3.51 -2.49 -8.10
CA HIS A 216 -4.40 -2.36 -9.24
C HIS A 216 -5.33 -3.57 -9.38
N VAL A 217 -5.13 -4.63 -8.56
CA VAL A 217 -5.98 -5.82 -8.52
C VAL A 217 -7.08 -5.62 -7.47
N LEU A 218 -8.23 -5.12 -7.93
CA LEU A 218 -9.34 -4.68 -7.07
C LEU A 218 -9.91 -5.82 -6.23
N GLU A 219 -10.01 -7.03 -6.79
CA GLU A 219 -10.48 -8.23 -6.09
C GLU A 219 -9.65 -8.58 -4.84
N VAL A 220 -8.34 -8.32 -4.90
CA VAL A 220 -7.44 -8.55 -3.75
C VAL A 220 -7.75 -7.55 -2.63
N VAL A 221 -7.95 -6.30 -2.99
CA VAL A 221 -8.23 -5.22 -2.03
C VAL A 221 -9.61 -5.41 -1.41
N GLU A 222 -10.63 -5.72 -2.21
CA GLU A 222 -11.99 -5.98 -1.74
C GLU A 222 -12.06 -7.07 -0.67
N ARG A 223 -11.20 -8.11 -0.80
CA ARG A 223 -11.17 -9.24 0.15
C ARG A 223 -10.32 -8.99 1.39
N LEU A 224 -9.34 -8.08 1.34
CA LEU A 224 -8.37 -7.91 2.41
C LEU A 224 -8.57 -6.62 3.21
N CYS A 225 -9.05 -5.57 2.54
CA CYS A 225 -9.03 -4.25 3.14
C CYS A 225 -10.38 -3.94 3.80
N GLU A 226 -10.33 -3.51 5.05
CA GLU A 226 -11.49 -3.02 5.79
C GLU A 226 -11.90 -1.62 5.31
N ARG A 227 -10.91 -0.81 4.97
CA ARG A 227 -11.07 0.54 4.42
C ARG A 227 -10.15 0.72 3.22
N LEU A 228 -10.59 1.57 2.31
CA LEU A 228 -9.79 1.91 1.14
C LEU A 228 -9.96 3.37 0.74
N ALA A 229 -9.02 3.85 -0.04
CA ALA A 229 -9.07 5.15 -0.68
C ALA A 229 -8.72 5.00 -2.16
N ILE A 230 -9.42 5.74 -3.02
CA ILE A 230 -9.16 5.80 -4.46
C ILE A 230 -8.55 7.16 -4.79
N ILE A 231 -7.37 7.12 -5.41
CA ILE A 231 -6.68 8.31 -5.93
C ILE A 231 -6.75 8.33 -7.46
N HIS A 232 -7.06 9.49 -8.01
CA HIS A 232 -7.03 9.73 -9.45
C HIS A 232 -6.40 11.10 -9.73
N GLU A 233 -5.48 11.16 -10.69
CA GLU A 233 -4.76 12.40 -11.08
C GLU A 233 -4.17 13.17 -9.88
N GLY A 234 -3.62 12.43 -8.91
CA GLY A 234 -3.01 12.98 -7.71
C GLY A 234 -3.98 13.35 -6.59
N LYS A 235 -5.29 13.25 -6.80
CA LYS A 235 -6.34 13.66 -5.85
C LYS A 235 -7.05 12.45 -5.25
N LEU A 236 -7.41 12.56 -3.97
CA LEU A 236 -8.33 11.63 -3.34
C LEU A 236 -9.73 11.84 -3.93
N VAL A 237 -10.31 10.78 -4.50
CA VAL A 237 -11.66 10.84 -5.10
C VAL A 237 -12.69 10.08 -4.28
N LEU A 238 -12.26 9.07 -3.53
CA LEU A 238 -13.15 8.27 -2.69
C LEU A 238 -12.38 7.68 -1.51
N GLU A 239 -13.02 7.61 -0.33
CA GLU A 239 -12.48 6.94 0.86
C GLU A 239 -13.64 6.35 1.67
N GLY A 240 -13.49 5.13 2.18
CA GLY A 240 -14.49 4.50 3.02
C GLY A 240 -14.24 3.02 3.26
N THR A 241 -15.15 2.39 4.01
CA THR A 241 -15.29 0.92 4.07
C THR A 241 -16.04 0.44 2.82
N MET A 242 -15.96 -0.86 2.51
CA MET A 242 -16.73 -1.41 1.39
C MET A 242 -18.24 -1.14 1.53
N ASP A 243 -18.78 -1.21 2.74
CA ASP A 243 -20.20 -0.95 3.00
C ASP A 243 -20.56 0.53 2.78
N GLU A 244 -19.71 1.46 3.24
CA GLU A 244 -19.87 2.90 3.00
C GLU A 244 -19.83 3.23 1.50
N LEU A 245 -18.94 2.58 0.75
CA LEU A 245 -18.78 2.79 -0.68
C LEU A 245 -19.95 2.23 -1.50
N ARG A 246 -20.51 1.11 -1.08
CA ARG A 246 -21.72 0.52 -1.67
C ARG A 246 -22.95 1.34 -1.39
N ALA A 247 -23.05 2.03 -0.25
CA ALA A 247 -24.18 2.87 0.10
C ALA A 247 -24.43 4.01 -0.89
N GLY A 248 -23.39 4.44 -1.64
CA GLY A 248 -23.50 5.44 -2.73
C GLY A 248 -23.99 4.89 -4.07
N GLY A 249 -24.31 3.59 -4.17
CA GLY A 249 -24.73 2.90 -5.40
C GLY A 249 -25.67 1.74 -5.11
N SER A 250 -25.43 0.57 -5.74
CA SER A 250 -26.14 -0.66 -5.42
C SER A 250 -25.46 -1.40 -4.27
N ALA A 251 -26.25 -2.01 -3.36
CA ALA A 251 -25.71 -2.84 -2.27
C ALA A 251 -24.89 -4.05 -2.76
N HIS A 252 -24.96 -4.38 -4.05
CA HIS A 252 -24.24 -5.47 -4.67
C HIS A 252 -23.09 -5.00 -5.56
N ASP A 253 -22.81 -3.69 -5.65
CA ASP A 253 -21.71 -3.18 -6.46
C ASP A 253 -20.39 -3.81 -6.00
N THR A 254 -19.64 -4.32 -6.97
CA THR A 254 -18.25 -4.76 -6.76
C THR A 254 -17.33 -3.54 -6.65
N LEU A 255 -16.15 -3.73 -6.06
CA LEU A 255 -15.15 -2.64 -6.04
C LEU A 255 -14.74 -2.21 -7.45
N GLU A 256 -14.78 -3.11 -8.43
CA GLU A 256 -14.49 -2.81 -9.83
C GLU A 256 -15.54 -1.86 -10.43
N GLU A 257 -16.82 -2.11 -10.19
CA GLU A 257 -17.92 -1.23 -10.65
C GLU A 257 -17.83 0.16 -10.00
N ILE A 258 -17.55 0.20 -8.70
CA ILE A 258 -17.32 1.46 -7.97
C ILE A 258 -16.11 2.20 -8.56
N PHE A 259 -15.01 1.49 -8.79
CA PHE A 259 -13.78 2.06 -9.33
C PHE A 259 -14.00 2.63 -10.75
N VAL A 260 -14.61 1.86 -11.65
CA VAL A 260 -14.91 2.29 -13.03
C VAL A 260 -15.82 3.53 -13.02
N ARG A 261 -16.85 3.53 -12.18
CA ARG A 261 -17.75 4.70 -12.05
C ARG A 261 -17.02 5.94 -11.51
N THR A 262 -16.03 5.74 -10.63
CA THR A 262 -15.32 6.85 -9.98
C THR A 262 -14.17 7.41 -10.85
N VAL A 263 -13.48 6.55 -11.59
CA VAL A 263 -12.23 6.86 -12.31
C VAL A 263 -12.41 6.72 -13.81
N GLY A 264 -13.31 5.83 -14.26
CA GLY A 264 -13.64 5.64 -15.67
C GLY A 264 -14.54 6.78 -16.14
N GLY A 265 -14.04 7.67 -17.01
CA GLY A 265 -14.89 8.66 -17.66
C GLY A 265 -16.05 8.00 -18.42
N ASP A 266 -17.12 8.72 -18.65
CA ASP A 266 -18.43 8.32 -19.21
C ASP A 266 -18.42 7.71 -20.64
N ALA A 267 -17.29 7.29 -21.18
CA ALA A 267 -17.22 6.78 -22.54
C ALA A 267 -16.65 5.36 -22.58
N LEU A 268 -17.52 4.37 -22.67
CA LEU A 268 -17.17 3.19 -23.46
C LEU A 268 -16.80 3.70 -24.87
N PRO A 269 -15.65 3.29 -25.44
CA PRO A 269 -15.32 3.68 -26.81
C PRO A 269 -16.46 3.27 -27.71
N GLU A 270 -16.84 4.18 -28.66
CA GLU A 270 -17.82 3.86 -29.67
C GLU A 270 -17.51 2.47 -30.24
N ARG A 271 -18.54 1.63 -30.35
CA ARG A 271 -18.39 0.30 -30.93
C ARG A 271 -17.78 0.50 -32.30
N LEU A 272 -16.62 -0.05 -32.53
CA LEU A 272 -16.02 -0.08 -33.85
C LEU A 272 -16.93 -0.90 -34.75
N ASP A 273 -17.39 -0.32 -35.87
CA ASP A 273 -18.38 -0.93 -36.78
C ASP A 273 -17.94 -2.28 -37.37
N TRP A 274 -16.71 -2.72 -37.11
CA TRP A 274 -16.13 -3.96 -37.58
C TRP A 274 -15.92 -5.02 -36.48
N LEU A 275 -16.31 -4.76 -35.23
CA LEU A 275 -16.35 -5.74 -34.12
C LEU A 275 -17.75 -6.41 -34.02
#